data_0ac459542a2eba1d95f6063a7cdbced2
#
_entry.id   0ac459542a2eba1d95f6063a7cdbced2
#
_cell.length_a   1.000
_cell.length_b   1.000
_cell.length_c   1.000
_cell.angle_alpha   90.00
_cell.angle_beta   90.00
_cell.angle_gamma   90.00
#
_symmetry.space_group_name_H-M   'P 1'
#
loop_
_entity.id
_entity.type
_entity.pdbx_description
1 polymer ?
#
loop_
_entity_poly.entity_id
_entity_poly.type
_entity_poly.pdbx_seq_one_letter_code
_entity_poly.pdbx_strand_id
1 'polypeptide(L)' 'MNFSIDKILTKVDSKYKLVYVVAKRSHQMQETKHYQMKEKDYKSTKNIGRALEEIAENLIHIKEA' A
#
# COMPACT_ATOMS: atom_id res chain seq x y z
N MET A 1 -13.06 -3.45 -1.87
CA MET A 1 -11.70 -3.41 -2.43
C MET A 1 -11.37 -4.76 -3.04
N ASN A 2 -10.79 -4.73 -4.23
CA ASN A 2 -10.51 -5.95 -4.99
C ASN A 2 -9.02 -6.25 -5.09
N PHE A 3 -8.38 -6.40 -3.95
CA PHE A 3 -7.02 -6.89 -3.94
C PHE A 3 -6.93 -8.12 -3.06
N SER A 4 -6.01 -9.01 -3.39
CA SER A 4 -5.83 -10.25 -2.66
C SER A 4 -4.86 -10.01 -1.50
N ILE A 5 -5.29 -10.33 -0.29
CA ILE A 5 -4.42 -10.27 0.89
C ILE A 5 -3.30 -11.29 0.74
N ASP A 6 -3.59 -12.46 0.18
CA ASP A 6 -2.56 -13.47 -0.06
C ASP A 6 -1.48 -12.95 -1.00
N LYS A 7 -1.88 -12.27 -2.07
CA LYS A 7 -0.93 -11.68 -3.01
C LYS A 7 -0.03 -10.66 -2.31
N ILE A 8 -0.61 -9.85 -1.43
CA ILE A 8 0.16 -8.85 -0.69
C ILE A 8 1.11 -9.54 0.28
N LEU A 9 0.66 -10.58 0.99
CA LEU A 9 1.48 -11.28 1.96
C LEU A 9 2.63 -12.04 1.33
N THR A 10 2.57 -12.34 0.04
CA THR A 10 3.74 -12.91 -0.64
C THR A 10 4.87 -11.91 -0.78
N LYS A 11 4.58 -10.62 -0.63
CA LYS A 11 5.56 -9.56 -0.76
C LYS A 11 6.04 -9.01 0.57
N VAL A 12 5.46 -9.49 1.67
CA VAL A 12 5.76 -8.99 3.01
C VAL A 12 5.82 -10.17 3.95
N ASP A 13 6.90 -10.29 4.72
CA ASP A 13 7.12 -11.43 5.60
C ASP A 13 6.20 -11.51 6.80
N SER A 14 5.64 -10.39 7.23
CA SER A 14 4.83 -10.40 8.44
C SER A 14 3.71 -9.38 8.36
N LYS A 15 2.62 -9.72 9.03
CA LYS A 15 1.48 -8.82 9.15
C LYS A 15 1.86 -7.50 9.81
N TYR A 16 2.79 -7.55 10.75
CA TYR A 16 3.20 -6.34 11.47
C TYR A 16 3.92 -5.39 10.56
N LYS A 17 4.81 -5.91 9.73
CA LYS A 17 5.49 -5.08 8.72
C LYS A 17 4.49 -4.49 7.74
N LEU A 18 3.54 -5.29 7.30
CA LEU A 18 2.51 -4.82 6.39
C LEU A 18 1.72 -3.67 7.00
N VAL A 19 1.25 -3.84 8.22
CA VAL A 19 0.48 -2.80 8.92
C VAL A 19 1.30 -1.52 9.04
N TYR A 20 2.56 -1.66 9.45
CA TYR A 20 3.45 -0.53 9.61
C TYR A 20 3.63 0.25 8.29
N VAL A 21 3.92 -0.47 7.22
CA VAL A 21 4.17 0.17 5.92
C VAL A 21 2.90 0.83 5.39
N VAL A 22 1.76 0.16 5.51
CA VAL A 22 0.49 0.72 5.05
C VAL A 22 0.15 1.98 5.84
N ALA A 23 0.36 1.95 7.16
CA ALA A 23 0.08 3.10 8.00
C ALA A 23 0.97 4.28 7.63
N LYS A 24 2.28 4.03 7.47
CA LYS A 24 3.21 5.08 7.10
C LYS A 24 2.89 5.66 5.73
N ARG A 25 2.60 4.80 4.76
CA ARG A 25 2.31 5.28 3.41
C ARG A 25 1.01 6.07 3.35
N SER A 26 -0.04 5.60 4.04
CA SER A 26 -1.30 6.33 4.04
C SER A 26 -1.16 7.69 4.71
N HIS A 27 -0.35 7.77 5.77
CA HIS A 27 -0.08 9.04 6.43
C HIS A 27 0.68 9.99 5.50
N GLN A 28 1.66 9.47 4.78
CA GLN A 28 2.40 10.25 3.80
C GLN A 28 1.48 10.77 2.69
N MET A 29 0.57 9.93 2.19
CA MET A 29 -0.41 10.35 1.20
C MET A 29 -1.28 11.50 1.72
N GLN A 30 -1.67 11.41 2.99
CA GLN A 30 -2.49 12.43 3.62
C GLN A 30 -1.74 13.76 3.71
N GLU A 31 -0.46 13.72 4.05
CA GLU A 31 0.33 14.92 4.22
C GLU A 31 0.78 15.54 2.90
N THR A 32 1.25 14.70 1.97
CA THR A 32 1.87 15.21 0.73
C THR A 32 0.91 15.26 -0.44
N LYS A 33 -0.21 14.55 -0.37
CA LYS A 33 -1.15 14.38 -1.48
C LYS A 33 -0.50 13.78 -2.71
N HIS A 34 0.61 13.07 -2.53
CA HIS A 34 1.34 12.44 -3.61
C HIS A 34 0.95 10.96 -3.73
N TYR A 35 0.59 10.54 -4.92
CA TYR A 35 0.20 9.17 -5.22
C TYR A 35 1.03 8.63 -6.36
N GLN A 36 1.38 7.34 -6.31
CA GLN A 36 2.25 6.73 -7.31
C GLN A 36 1.51 6.27 -8.55
N MET A 37 0.19 6.20 -8.50
CA MET A 37 -0.64 5.88 -9.65
C MET A 37 -1.61 7.01 -9.92
N LYS A 38 -2.20 7.00 -11.11
CA LYS A 38 -3.26 7.96 -11.43
C LYS A 38 -4.50 7.63 -10.60
N GLU A 39 -5.26 8.65 -10.24
CA GLU A 39 -6.44 8.44 -9.41
C GLU A 39 -7.39 7.41 -10.01
N LYS A 40 -7.58 7.44 -11.31
CA LYS A 40 -8.47 6.49 -11.98
C LYS A 40 -8.00 5.04 -11.91
N ASP A 41 -6.71 4.83 -11.65
CA ASP A 41 -6.15 3.48 -11.58
C ASP A 41 -6.29 2.86 -10.20
N TYR A 42 -6.65 3.65 -9.19
CA TYR A 42 -6.95 3.12 -7.86
C TYR A 42 -8.39 2.65 -7.80
N LYS A 43 -8.58 1.47 -7.21
CA LYS A 43 -9.92 0.95 -6.94
C LYS A 43 -10.47 1.50 -5.64
N SER A 44 -9.58 1.88 -4.73
CA SER A 44 -9.94 2.43 -3.43
C SER A 44 -9.96 3.94 -3.45
N THR A 45 -10.85 4.53 -2.67
CA THR A 45 -10.90 5.98 -2.51
C THR A 45 -10.14 6.44 -1.28
N LYS A 46 -9.89 5.54 -0.33
CA LYS A 46 -9.21 5.86 0.93
C LYS A 46 -7.73 5.51 0.85
N ASN A 47 -6.91 6.27 1.57
CA ASN A 47 -5.46 6.11 1.51
C ASN A 47 -4.98 4.75 1.98
N ILE A 48 -5.62 4.16 2.99
CA ILE A 48 -5.25 2.82 3.45
C ILE A 48 -5.38 1.82 2.30
N GLY A 49 -6.51 1.84 1.60
CA GLY A 49 -6.71 0.96 0.45
C GLY A 49 -5.75 1.25 -0.68
N ARG A 50 -5.47 2.53 -0.94
CA ARG A 50 -4.53 2.92 -1.99
C ARG A 50 -3.12 2.47 -1.67
N ALA A 51 -2.71 2.54 -0.40
CA ALA A 51 -1.39 2.04 0.01
C ALA A 51 -1.28 0.54 -0.23
N LEU A 52 -2.32 -0.22 0.10
CA LEU A 52 -2.34 -1.65 -0.17
C LEU A 52 -2.24 -1.95 -1.67
N GLU A 53 -2.92 -1.17 -2.49
CA GLU A 53 -2.84 -1.34 -3.94
C GLU A 53 -1.44 -1.06 -4.46
N GLU A 54 -0.76 -0.05 -3.91
CA GLU A 54 0.61 0.25 -4.31
C GLU A 54 1.56 -0.89 -3.95
N ILE A 55 1.37 -1.52 -2.79
CA ILE A 55 2.16 -2.69 -2.42
C ILE A 55 1.89 -3.84 -3.40
N ALA A 56 0.63 -4.09 -3.71
CA ALA A 56 0.25 -5.17 -4.63
C ALA A 56 0.85 -4.97 -6.02
N GLU A 57 1.02 -3.72 -6.44
CA GLU A 57 1.59 -3.38 -7.74
C GLU A 57 3.11 -3.19 -7.70
N ASN A 58 3.77 -3.59 -6.61
CA ASN A 58 5.22 -3.48 -6.44
C ASN A 58 5.75 -2.05 -6.47
N LEU A 59 4.92 -1.08 -6.12
CA LEU A 59 5.33 0.32 -6.09
C LEU A 59 5.93 0.72 -4.76
N ILE A 60 5.73 -0.11 -3.74
CA ILE A 60 6.33 0.07 -2.42
C ILE A 60 7.13 -1.19 -2.12
N HIS A 61 8.39 -1.00 -1.75
CA HIS A 61 9.26 -2.10 -1.36
C HIS A 61 9.55 -2.03 0.12
N ILE A 62 9.42 -3.16 0.80
CA ILE A 62 9.68 -3.25 2.22
C ILE A 62 11.08 -3.81 2.40
N LYS A 63 11.96 -3.00 2.99
CA LYS A 63 13.33 -3.43 3.24
C LYS A 63 13.39 -4.29 4.49
N GLU A 64 14.00 -5.44 4.33
CA GLU A 64 14.33 -6.28 5.48
C GLU A 64 15.62 -5.76 6.10
N ALA A 65 15.60 -5.57 7.40
CA ALA A 65 16.80 -5.18 8.11
C ALA A 65 17.70 -6.37 8.33
#